data_d40043b658af36b9601f40fbbb8e692e
#
_entry.id   d40043b658af36b9601f40fbbb8e692e
#
_cell.length_a   1.000
_cell.length_b   1.000
_cell.length_c   1.000
_cell.angle_alpha   90.00
_cell.angle_beta   90.00
_cell.angle_gamma   90.00
#
_symmetry.space_group_name_H-M   'P 1'
#
loop_
_entity.id
_entity.type
_entity.pdbx_description
1 polymer ?
#
loop_
_entity_poly.entity_id
_entity_poly.type
_entity_poly.pdbx_seq_one_letter_code
_entity_poly.pdbx_strand_id
1 'polypeptide(L)'
;SPYNEVEGIVRGLFLFYMIDIDLFRKILSADDGYIENGDTIPFELFEMMYCFPIDKVLSLFAKKKDKCPQEYNYDVQIRCPECGRIITRQFNKTGLLNAISFYRGKVKQYRKIDYLCDECKVLEGKRMEEKKKQEISRMQNVIAENTEHFIDNYLNKNKEWNKDVPLNRRFYNMFYANVDWTKIKDFIRKLDYQDFLQTPYWKAISDKVKRKAKYRCMICNSNGSLSTHHRCYTHHGDEIHHLEDLICICQECHNKHHFE
;
A
#
# COMPACT_ATOMS: atom_id res chain seq x y z
N SER A 1 -6.55 17.65 -49.51
CA SER A 1 -7.68 17.11 -48.71
C SER A 1 -7.10 16.23 -47.63
N PRO A 2 -7.55 16.31 -46.39
CA PRO A 2 -7.05 15.44 -45.30
C PRO A 2 -7.23 13.94 -45.60
N TYR A 3 -8.09 13.58 -46.52
CA TYR A 3 -8.30 12.21 -47.02
C TYR A 3 -7.08 11.66 -47.77
N ASN A 4 -6.37 12.49 -48.57
CA ASN A 4 -5.21 12.05 -49.34
C ASN A 4 -3.97 11.78 -48.48
N GLU A 5 -3.80 12.48 -47.40
CA GLU A 5 -2.71 12.20 -46.43
C GLU A 5 -2.97 10.90 -45.66
N VAL A 6 -4.22 10.66 -45.28
CA VAL A 6 -4.62 9.44 -44.58
C VAL A 6 -4.48 8.23 -45.55
N GLU A 7 -4.86 8.34 -46.81
CA GLU A 7 -4.63 7.27 -47.82
C GLU A 7 -3.15 6.99 -48.07
N GLY A 8 -2.30 8.01 -48.06
CA GLY A 8 -0.84 7.84 -48.23
C GLY A 8 -0.20 7.10 -47.07
N ILE A 9 -0.58 7.44 -45.85
CA ILE A 9 -0.08 6.78 -44.61
C ILE A 9 -0.60 5.34 -44.55
N VAL A 10 -1.85 5.12 -44.90
CA VAL A 10 -2.50 3.82 -44.95
C VAL A 10 -1.86 2.91 -45.97
N ARG A 11 -1.56 3.39 -47.20
CA ARG A 11 -0.83 2.62 -48.21
C ARG A 11 0.57 2.19 -47.75
N GLY A 12 1.27 2.99 -46.95
CA GLY A 12 2.56 2.63 -46.36
C GLY A 12 2.45 1.53 -45.30
N LEU A 13 1.38 1.53 -44.52
CA LEU A 13 1.10 0.49 -43.49
C LEU A 13 0.51 -0.78 -44.11
N PHE A 14 -0.17 -0.69 -45.24
CA PHE A 14 -0.74 -1.82 -45.98
C PHE A 14 0.27 -2.83 -46.48
N LEU A 15 1.50 -2.39 -46.73
CA LEU A 15 2.57 -3.28 -47.19
C LEU A 15 3.15 -4.15 -46.04
N PHE A 16 2.87 -3.82 -44.79
CA PHE A 16 3.39 -4.53 -43.61
C PHE A 16 2.38 -5.45 -42.92
N TYR A 17 1.08 -5.19 -43.03
CA TYR A 17 0.03 -5.98 -42.38
C TYR A 17 -1.04 -6.31 -43.41
N MET A 18 -1.40 -7.58 -43.59
CA MET A 18 -2.52 -8.00 -44.41
C MET A 18 -3.87 -7.55 -43.77
N ILE A 19 -4.14 -6.25 -43.84
CA ILE A 19 -5.39 -5.67 -43.35
C ILE A 19 -6.47 -5.85 -44.40
N ASP A 20 -7.70 -6.17 -43.97
CA ASP A 20 -8.86 -6.15 -44.84
C ASP A 20 -9.12 -4.71 -45.33
N ILE A 21 -8.63 -4.45 -46.56
CA ILE A 21 -8.73 -3.14 -47.23
C ILE A 21 -10.19 -2.71 -47.36
N ASP A 22 -11.10 -3.64 -47.59
CA ASP A 22 -12.49 -3.34 -47.78
C ASP A 22 -13.20 -2.95 -46.51
N LEU A 23 -12.84 -3.61 -45.38
CA LEU A 23 -13.29 -3.20 -44.05
C LEU A 23 -12.77 -1.81 -43.71
N PHE A 24 -11.49 -1.53 -43.99
CA PHE A 24 -10.91 -0.23 -43.74
C PHE A 24 -11.49 0.88 -44.60
N ARG A 25 -11.71 0.62 -45.89
CA ARG A 25 -12.42 1.56 -46.81
C ARG A 25 -13.85 1.82 -46.34
N LYS A 26 -14.54 0.79 -45.90
CA LYS A 26 -15.88 0.92 -45.33
C LYS A 26 -15.88 1.83 -44.10
N ILE A 27 -14.93 1.66 -43.21
CA ILE A 27 -14.79 2.51 -42.01
C ILE A 27 -14.49 3.96 -42.38
N LEU A 28 -13.59 4.20 -43.35
CA LEU A 28 -13.22 5.54 -43.79
C LEU A 28 -14.29 6.24 -44.62
N SER A 29 -15.11 5.49 -45.40
CA SER A 29 -16.12 6.03 -46.29
C SER A 29 -17.48 6.21 -45.64
N ALA A 30 -17.66 5.76 -44.40
CA ALA A 30 -18.95 5.79 -43.75
C ALA A 30 -19.23 7.15 -43.10
N ASP A 31 -20.20 7.84 -43.62
CA ASP A 31 -20.77 9.02 -42.97
C ASP A 31 -21.51 8.69 -41.66
N ASP A 32 -21.90 7.44 -41.45
CA ASP A 32 -22.78 7.00 -40.36
C ASP A 32 -22.14 6.06 -39.31
N GLY A 33 -20.83 5.78 -39.42
CA GLY A 33 -20.15 4.81 -38.55
C GLY A 33 -20.50 3.37 -38.91
N TYR A 34 -19.49 2.55 -39.17
CA TYR A 34 -19.64 1.21 -39.73
C TYR A 34 -19.63 0.10 -38.73
N ILE A 35 -19.15 0.36 -37.49
CA ILE A 35 -19.09 -0.64 -36.44
C ILE A 35 -20.30 -0.43 -35.53
N GLU A 36 -21.20 -1.42 -35.55
CA GLU A 36 -22.35 -1.43 -34.67
C GLU A 36 -21.95 -1.85 -33.24
N ASN A 37 -22.82 -1.53 -32.27
CA ASN A 37 -22.65 -2.03 -30.91
C ASN A 37 -22.68 -3.57 -30.94
N GLY A 38 -21.61 -4.19 -30.43
CA GLY A 38 -21.40 -5.65 -30.43
C GLY A 38 -20.54 -6.17 -31.61
N ASP A 39 -20.20 -5.33 -32.61
CA ASP A 39 -19.27 -5.73 -33.64
C ASP A 39 -17.86 -5.93 -33.11
N THR A 40 -17.15 -6.95 -33.60
CA THR A 40 -15.77 -7.22 -33.22
C THR A 40 -14.82 -6.36 -34.06
N ILE A 41 -13.96 -5.59 -33.37
CA ILE A 41 -12.89 -4.83 -34.00
C ILE A 41 -11.69 -5.76 -34.17
N PRO A 42 -11.22 -6.04 -35.41
CA PRO A 42 -10.04 -6.86 -35.64
C PRO A 42 -8.79 -6.28 -34.96
N PHE A 43 -7.88 -7.17 -34.55
CA PHE A 43 -6.65 -6.77 -33.87
C PHE A 43 -5.82 -5.80 -34.75
N GLU A 44 -5.73 -6.07 -36.05
CA GLU A 44 -4.98 -5.25 -37.00
C GLU A 44 -5.54 -3.83 -37.07
N LEU A 45 -6.87 -3.70 -37.07
CA LEU A 45 -7.51 -2.40 -37.01
C LEU A 45 -7.28 -1.69 -35.68
N PHE A 46 -7.32 -2.42 -34.58
CA PHE A 46 -6.98 -1.89 -33.26
C PHE A 46 -5.53 -1.40 -33.21
N GLU A 47 -4.56 -2.14 -33.76
CA GLU A 47 -3.17 -1.68 -33.88
C GLU A 47 -3.04 -0.41 -34.73
N MET A 48 -3.76 -0.30 -35.80
CA MET A 48 -3.77 0.92 -36.66
C MET A 48 -4.31 2.15 -35.93
N MET A 49 -5.23 1.99 -35.01
CA MET A 49 -5.75 3.07 -34.18
C MET A 49 -4.64 3.78 -33.37
N TYR A 50 -3.48 3.15 -33.17
CA TYR A 50 -2.33 3.79 -32.58
C TYR A 50 -1.75 4.96 -33.38
N CYS A 51 -1.91 4.93 -34.69
CA CYS A 51 -1.35 5.93 -35.61
C CYS A 51 -2.25 7.14 -35.81
N PHE A 52 -3.51 7.08 -35.39
CA PHE A 52 -4.50 8.15 -35.63
C PHE A 52 -4.86 8.91 -34.36
N PRO A 53 -5.29 10.18 -34.47
CA PRO A 53 -5.89 10.90 -33.37
C PRO A 53 -7.13 10.14 -32.84
N ILE A 54 -7.13 9.85 -31.57
CA ILE A 54 -8.15 9.02 -30.91
C ILE A 54 -9.58 9.55 -31.15
N ASP A 55 -9.75 10.86 -31.14
CA ASP A 55 -11.06 11.49 -31.34
C ASP A 55 -11.62 11.22 -32.74
N LYS A 56 -10.76 11.20 -33.76
CA LYS A 56 -11.18 10.85 -35.14
C LYS A 56 -11.54 9.36 -35.24
N VAL A 57 -10.77 8.49 -34.64
CA VAL A 57 -11.00 7.05 -34.64
C VAL A 57 -12.31 6.72 -33.93
N LEU A 58 -12.57 7.28 -32.75
CA LEU A 58 -13.81 7.05 -32.03
C LEU A 58 -15.05 7.62 -32.75
N SER A 59 -14.91 8.71 -33.51
CA SER A 59 -16.01 9.23 -34.36
C SER A 59 -16.36 8.30 -35.50
N LEU A 60 -15.40 7.50 -36.02
CA LEU A 60 -15.62 6.49 -37.05
C LEU A 60 -16.33 5.25 -36.46
N PHE A 61 -16.14 4.94 -35.19
CA PHE A 61 -16.77 3.80 -34.54
C PHE A 61 -18.13 4.11 -33.89
N ALA A 62 -18.50 5.37 -33.75
CA ALA A 62 -19.79 5.77 -33.21
C ALA A 62 -20.81 5.97 -34.27
N LYS A 63 -21.92 5.23 -34.26
CA LYS A 63 -23.10 5.58 -35.04
C LYS A 63 -23.58 6.97 -34.66
N LYS A 64 -23.78 7.83 -35.65
CA LYS A 64 -24.25 9.22 -35.46
C LYS A 64 -25.70 9.34 -34.94
N LYS A 65 -26.42 8.26 -34.75
CA LYS A 65 -27.84 8.30 -34.36
C LYS A 65 -28.06 8.00 -32.88
N ASP A 66 -28.52 9.00 -32.18
CA ASP A 66 -29.43 9.01 -31.03
C ASP A 66 -28.96 8.49 -29.68
N LYS A 67 -27.72 7.99 -29.51
CA LYS A 67 -27.20 7.62 -28.18
C LYS A 67 -25.81 8.17 -27.95
N CYS A 68 -25.56 8.56 -26.71
CA CYS A 68 -24.24 9.00 -26.29
C CYS A 68 -23.20 7.91 -26.60
N PRO A 69 -22.07 8.21 -27.29
CA PRO A 69 -21.04 7.20 -27.60
C PRO A 69 -20.45 6.49 -26.34
N GLN A 70 -20.72 6.99 -25.16
CA GLN A 70 -20.35 6.38 -23.88
C GLN A 70 -21.15 5.12 -23.54
N GLU A 71 -22.32 4.94 -24.16
CA GLU A 71 -23.21 3.79 -23.95
C GLU A 71 -22.89 2.58 -24.86
N TYR A 72 -22.02 2.75 -25.86
CA TYR A 72 -21.63 1.66 -26.76
C TYR A 72 -20.52 0.81 -26.16
N ASN A 73 -20.69 -0.51 -26.26
CA ASN A 73 -19.66 -1.49 -26.02
C ASN A 73 -19.09 -2.00 -27.33
N TYR A 74 -17.76 -2.08 -27.40
CA TYR A 74 -17.02 -2.53 -28.56
C TYR A 74 -16.32 -3.84 -28.24
N ASP A 75 -16.50 -4.87 -29.05
CA ASP A 75 -15.73 -6.09 -29.00
C ASP A 75 -14.41 -5.88 -29.75
N VAL A 76 -13.31 -5.85 -29.02
CA VAL A 76 -11.99 -5.52 -29.57
C VAL A 76 -11.06 -6.71 -29.43
N GLN A 77 -10.38 -7.07 -30.51
CA GLN A 77 -9.30 -8.03 -30.51
C GLN A 77 -8.00 -7.35 -30.09
N ILE A 78 -7.43 -7.79 -28.98
CA ILE A 78 -6.18 -7.28 -28.45
C ILE A 78 -5.16 -8.42 -28.29
N ARG A 79 -3.86 -8.09 -28.31
CA ARG A 79 -2.82 -9.06 -27.96
C ARG A 79 -2.61 -9.07 -26.44
N CYS A 80 -2.61 -10.27 -25.88
CA CYS A 80 -2.16 -10.44 -24.51
C CYS A 80 -0.72 -9.92 -24.35
N PRO A 81 -0.44 -8.96 -23.46
CA PRO A 81 0.90 -8.37 -23.31
C PRO A 81 1.93 -9.32 -22.71
N GLU A 82 1.52 -10.50 -22.25
CA GLU A 82 2.42 -11.51 -21.68
C GLU A 82 2.76 -12.61 -22.70
N CYS A 83 1.77 -13.22 -23.33
CA CYS A 83 1.99 -14.37 -24.24
C CYS A 83 1.75 -14.06 -25.72
N GLY A 84 1.32 -12.86 -26.07
CA GLY A 84 1.03 -12.44 -27.45
C GLY A 84 -0.24 -13.02 -28.07
N ARG A 85 -0.99 -13.88 -27.37
CA ARG A 85 -2.25 -14.48 -27.88
C ARG A 85 -3.26 -13.39 -28.15
N ILE A 86 -3.99 -13.48 -29.26
CA ILE A 86 -5.10 -12.60 -29.58
C ILE A 86 -6.31 -13.03 -28.77
N ILE A 87 -6.95 -12.10 -28.11
CA ILE A 87 -8.16 -12.28 -27.30
C ILE A 87 -9.18 -11.20 -27.64
N THR A 88 -10.44 -11.52 -27.53
CA THR A 88 -11.52 -10.53 -27.66
C THR A 88 -11.89 -10.02 -26.27
N ARG A 89 -11.96 -8.69 -26.14
CA ARG A 89 -12.41 -8.01 -24.92
C ARG A 89 -13.44 -6.95 -25.27
N GLN A 90 -14.43 -6.82 -24.41
CA GLN A 90 -15.45 -5.79 -24.54
C GLN A 90 -15.04 -4.52 -23.83
N PHE A 91 -15.09 -3.38 -24.51
CA PHE A 91 -14.78 -2.08 -23.97
C PHE A 91 -15.90 -1.09 -24.26
N ASN A 92 -16.24 -0.25 -23.30
CA ASN A 92 -16.94 1.00 -23.58
C ASN A 92 -15.93 2.03 -24.11
N LYS A 93 -16.39 3.22 -24.51
CA LYS A 93 -15.53 4.29 -25.06
C LYS A 93 -14.32 4.58 -24.16
N THR A 94 -14.54 4.72 -22.87
CA THR A 94 -13.46 5.00 -21.90
C THR A 94 -12.48 3.84 -21.78
N GLY A 95 -12.98 2.61 -21.71
CA GLY A 95 -12.15 1.41 -21.67
C GLY A 95 -11.30 1.24 -22.92
N LEU A 96 -11.87 1.55 -24.11
CA LEU A 96 -11.14 1.52 -25.37
C LEU A 96 -10.01 2.56 -25.41
N LEU A 97 -10.27 3.81 -24.97
CA LEU A 97 -9.25 4.85 -24.85
C LEU A 97 -8.11 4.44 -23.89
N ASN A 98 -8.47 3.81 -22.80
CA ASN A 98 -7.52 3.30 -21.82
C ASN A 98 -6.65 2.18 -22.40
N ALA A 99 -7.26 1.24 -23.12
CA ALA A 99 -6.55 0.16 -23.81
C ALA A 99 -5.55 0.72 -24.85
N ILE A 100 -5.98 1.64 -25.69
CA ILE A 100 -5.11 2.31 -26.67
C ILE A 100 -3.94 3.01 -25.97
N SER A 101 -4.19 3.73 -24.89
CA SER A 101 -3.15 4.43 -24.13
C SER A 101 -2.17 3.46 -23.49
N PHE A 102 -2.64 2.32 -22.99
CA PHE A 102 -1.81 1.25 -22.45
C PHE A 102 -0.84 0.69 -23.50
N TYR A 103 -1.37 0.27 -24.65
CA TYR A 103 -0.54 -0.32 -25.71
C TYR A 103 0.43 0.71 -26.35
N ARG A 104 0.10 2.00 -26.33
CA ARG A 104 1.03 3.09 -26.71
C ARG A 104 2.13 3.37 -25.70
N GLY A 105 2.12 2.73 -24.54
CA GLY A 105 3.07 2.97 -23.47
C GLY A 105 2.97 4.36 -22.83
N LYS A 106 1.90 5.12 -23.14
CA LYS A 106 1.73 6.50 -22.65
C LYS A 106 1.28 6.60 -21.22
N VAL A 107 0.71 5.50 -20.66
CA VAL A 107 0.18 5.49 -19.30
C VAL A 107 0.65 4.25 -18.55
N LYS A 108 1.54 4.44 -17.61
CA LYS A 108 2.05 3.36 -16.74
C LYS A 108 1.06 2.88 -15.67
N GLN A 109 -0.07 3.56 -15.51
CA GLN A 109 -1.00 3.36 -14.40
C GLN A 109 -2.11 2.33 -14.65
N TYR A 110 -2.32 1.85 -15.88
CA TYR A 110 -3.35 0.86 -16.13
C TYR A 110 -2.89 -0.53 -15.72
N ARG A 111 -3.76 -1.25 -15.02
CA ARG A 111 -3.48 -2.60 -14.56
C ARG A 111 -3.30 -3.49 -15.79
N LYS A 112 -2.06 -3.91 -16.06
CA LYS A 112 -1.71 -4.89 -17.10
C LYS A 112 -2.66 -6.10 -17.11
N ILE A 113 -3.16 -6.47 -15.94
CA ILE A 113 -4.05 -7.62 -15.73
C ILE A 113 -5.36 -7.52 -16.53
N ASP A 114 -5.84 -6.31 -16.83
CA ASP A 114 -7.08 -6.10 -17.58
C ASP A 114 -6.94 -6.51 -19.05
N TYR A 115 -5.71 -6.59 -19.56
CA TYR A 115 -5.37 -6.92 -20.94
C TYR A 115 -4.77 -8.32 -21.13
N LEU A 116 -4.61 -9.08 -20.06
CA LEU A 116 -4.11 -10.46 -20.10
C LEU A 116 -5.20 -11.41 -20.60
N CYS A 117 -4.80 -12.48 -21.33
CA CYS A 117 -5.68 -13.63 -21.53
C CYS A 117 -5.94 -14.33 -20.18
N ASP A 118 -6.96 -15.18 -20.15
CA ASP A 118 -7.42 -15.77 -18.88
C ASP A 118 -6.34 -16.65 -18.21
N GLU A 119 -5.55 -17.38 -19.00
CA GLU A 119 -4.43 -18.17 -18.50
C GLU A 119 -3.34 -17.28 -17.86
N CYS A 120 -2.92 -16.22 -18.58
CA CYS A 120 -1.93 -15.28 -18.06
C CYS A 120 -2.44 -14.49 -16.86
N LYS A 121 -3.75 -14.23 -16.81
CA LYS A 121 -4.40 -13.58 -15.67
C LYS A 121 -4.32 -14.43 -14.41
N VAL A 122 -4.57 -15.74 -14.54
CA VAL A 122 -4.42 -16.69 -13.44
C VAL A 122 -2.96 -16.77 -12.96
N LEU A 123 -2.00 -16.83 -13.90
CA LEU A 123 -0.57 -16.87 -13.57
C LEU A 123 -0.12 -15.59 -12.87
N GLU A 124 -0.54 -14.43 -13.35
CA GLU A 124 -0.21 -13.15 -12.71
C GLU A 124 -0.85 -13.04 -11.33
N GLY A 125 -2.09 -13.53 -11.16
CA GLY A 125 -2.73 -13.63 -9.85
C GLY A 125 -1.88 -14.43 -8.86
N LYS A 126 -1.39 -15.60 -9.26
CA LYS A 126 -0.49 -16.43 -8.43
C LYS A 126 0.82 -15.71 -8.10
N ARG A 127 1.46 -15.05 -9.09
CA ARG A 127 2.69 -14.26 -8.87
C ARG A 127 2.48 -13.13 -7.87
N MET A 128 1.35 -12.43 -7.98
CA MET A 128 1.01 -11.35 -7.04
C MET A 128 0.78 -11.87 -5.61
N GLU A 129 0.12 -13.00 -5.49
CA GLU A 129 -0.12 -13.64 -4.19
C GLU A 129 1.20 -14.11 -3.56
N GLU A 130 2.09 -14.69 -4.35
CA GLU A 130 3.41 -15.12 -3.88
C GLU A 130 4.29 -13.96 -3.44
N LYS A 131 4.33 -12.86 -4.22
CA LYS A 131 4.99 -11.61 -3.82
C LYS A 131 4.43 -11.06 -2.51
N LYS A 132 3.11 -11.07 -2.34
CA LYS A 132 2.47 -10.64 -1.11
C LYS A 132 2.88 -11.50 0.09
N LYS A 133 2.95 -12.84 -0.08
CA LYS A 133 3.44 -13.76 0.95
C LYS A 133 4.89 -13.48 1.33
N GLN A 134 5.76 -13.27 0.34
CA GLN A 134 7.17 -12.94 0.56
C GLN A 134 7.34 -11.61 1.32
N GLU A 135 6.55 -10.59 0.96
CA GLU A 135 6.60 -9.30 1.64
C GLU A 135 6.12 -9.40 3.10
N ILE A 136 5.04 -10.15 3.35
CA ILE A 136 4.56 -10.41 4.71
C ILE A 136 5.63 -11.13 5.52
N SER A 137 6.26 -12.17 4.97
CA SER A 137 7.34 -12.91 5.64
C SER A 137 8.54 -12.00 5.94
N ARG A 138 8.92 -11.14 4.99
CA ARG A 138 9.98 -10.16 5.19
C ARG A 138 9.66 -9.18 6.33
N MET A 139 8.44 -8.66 6.36
CA MET A 139 8.01 -7.77 7.44
C MET A 139 8.01 -8.46 8.80
N GLN A 140 7.56 -9.71 8.86
CA GLN A 140 7.59 -10.52 10.09
C GLN A 140 9.02 -10.73 10.60
N ASN A 141 9.97 -11.03 9.72
CA ASN A 141 11.39 -11.17 10.10
C ASN A 141 11.95 -9.86 10.66
N VAL A 142 11.66 -8.73 10.01
CA VAL A 142 12.09 -7.40 10.50
C VAL A 142 11.51 -7.11 11.89
N ILE A 143 10.23 -7.42 12.13
CA ILE A 143 9.61 -7.24 13.44
C ILE A 143 10.28 -8.15 14.48
N ALA A 144 10.59 -9.40 14.12
CA ALA A 144 11.27 -10.33 15.02
C ALA A 144 12.66 -9.84 15.42
N GLU A 145 13.49 -9.42 14.46
CA GLU A 145 14.82 -8.85 14.69
C GLU A 145 14.74 -7.58 15.56
N ASN A 146 13.82 -6.68 15.26
CA ASN A 146 13.60 -5.47 16.06
C ASN A 146 13.18 -5.81 17.49
N THR A 147 12.39 -6.86 17.67
CA THR A 147 11.93 -7.31 19.00
C THR A 147 13.09 -7.83 19.84
N GLU A 148 13.97 -8.66 19.27
CA GLU A 148 15.18 -9.13 19.94
C GLU A 148 16.11 -7.98 20.31
N HIS A 149 16.31 -7.06 19.36
CA HIS A 149 17.11 -5.85 19.61
C HIS A 149 16.51 -4.97 20.71
N PHE A 150 15.18 -4.85 20.75
CA PHE A 150 14.49 -4.13 21.81
C PHE A 150 14.73 -4.79 23.18
N ILE A 151 14.58 -6.11 23.27
CA ILE A 151 14.79 -6.86 24.50
C ILE A 151 16.24 -6.66 25.01
N ASP A 152 17.23 -6.82 24.12
CA ASP A 152 18.62 -6.64 24.51
C ASP A 152 18.92 -5.20 25.00
N ASN A 153 18.42 -4.19 24.30
CA ASN A 153 18.77 -2.81 24.62
C ASN A 153 17.96 -2.19 25.75
N TYR A 154 16.72 -2.62 25.93
CA TYR A 154 15.81 -1.95 26.89
C TYR A 154 15.37 -2.82 28.06
N LEU A 155 15.43 -4.13 27.93
CA LEU A 155 15.01 -5.05 28.99
C LEU A 155 16.19 -5.78 29.68
N ASN A 156 17.38 -5.65 29.12
CA ASN A 156 18.59 -6.17 29.79
C ASN A 156 19.08 -5.17 30.82
N LYS A 157 19.00 -5.56 32.14
CA LYS A 157 19.42 -4.73 33.28
C LYS A 157 20.90 -4.38 33.24
N ASN A 158 21.76 -5.21 32.65
CA ASN A 158 23.20 -5.03 32.53
C ASN A 158 23.62 -4.17 31.35
N LYS A 159 22.68 -3.77 30.49
CA LYS A 159 22.99 -2.93 29.33
C LYS A 159 23.33 -1.53 29.77
N GLU A 160 24.57 -1.12 29.50
CA GLU A 160 24.97 0.26 29.71
C GLU A 160 24.23 1.21 28.80
N TRP A 161 23.80 2.31 29.38
CA TRP A 161 23.08 3.32 28.64
C TRP A 161 24.04 4.27 27.94
N ASN A 162 23.82 4.53 26.67
CA ASN A 162 24.45 5.68 26.07
C ASN A 162 23.92 6.96 26.73
N LYS A 163 24.73 7.56 27.61
CA LYS A 163 24.37 8.74 28.41
C LYS A 163 24.01 9.96 27.57
N ASP A 164 24.45 10.00 26.30
CA ASP A 164 24.20 11.09 25.38
C ASP A 164 22.75 11.16 24.87
N VAL A 165 21.96 10.07 25.03
CA VAL A 165 20.56 10.05 24.64
C VAL A 165 19.67 10.39 25.83
N PRO A 166 18.95 11.53 25.82
CA PRO A 166 18.05 11.90 26.92
C PRO A 166 16.94 10.87 27.14
N LEU A 167 16.55 10.64 28.39
CA LEU A 167 15.50 9.67 28.77
C LEU A 167 14.19 9.87 28.01
N ASN A 168 13.80 11.14 27.82
CA ASN A 168 12.58 11.46 27.05
C ASN A 168 12.66 10.95 25.60
N ARG A 169 13.80 11.10 24.93
CA ARG A 169 14.00 10.60 23.57
C ARG A 169 13.94 9.07 23.53
N ARG A 170 14.46 8.41 24.56
CA ARG A 170 14.41 6.95 24.68
C ARG A 170 13.00 6.44 24.84
N PHE A 171 12.19 7.12 25.67
CA PHE A 171 10.78 6.79 25.80
C PHE A 171 10.08 6.80 24.43
N TYR A 172 10.27 7.83 23.62
CA TYR A 172 9.68 7.90 22.30
C TYR A 172 10.24 6.86 21.33
N ASN A 173 11.53 6.57 21.39
CA ASN A 173 12.13 5.52 20.56
C ASN A 173 11.52 4.15 20.87
N MET A 174 11.25 3.85 22.14
CA MET A 174 10.55 2.63 22.53
C MET A 174 9.08 2.66 22.14
N PHE A 175 8.38 3.75 22.39
CA PHE A 175 6.96 3.90 22.14
C PHE A 175 6.61 3.69 20.65
N TYR A 176 7.44 4.20 19.74
CA TYR A 176 7.25 4.06 18.29
C TYR A 176 8.03 2.88 17.68
N ALA A 177 8.58 2.01 18.50
CA ALA A 177 9.32 0.85 18.00
C ALA A 177 8.37 -0.12 17.25
N ASN A 178 8.79 -0.54 16.06
CA ASN A 178 8.09 -1.55 15.30
C ASN A 178 8.53 -2.94 15.76
N VAL A 179 7.94 -3.41 16.85
CA VAL A 179 8.25 -4.66 17.54
C VAL A 179 6.99 -5.48 17.85
N ASP A 180 7.17 -6.74 18.18
CA ASP A 180 6.08 -7.59 18.68
C ASP A 180 5.85 -7.31 20.18
N TRP A 181 4.91 -6.42 20.47
CA TRP A 181 4.57 -6.05 21.86
C TRP A 181 4.03 -7.23 22.69
N THR A 182 3.48 -8.25 22.04
CA THR A 182 3.04 -9.46 22.77
C THR A 182 4.24 -10.17 23.37
N LYS A 183 5.30 -10.37 22.58
CA LYS A 183 6.55 -10.96 23.06
C LYS A 183 7.25 -10.11 24.12
N ILE A 184 7.27 -8.79 23.93
CA ILE A 184 7.84 -7.84 24.90
C ILE A 184 7.14 -7.98 26.26
N LYS A 185 5.82 -7.94 26.25
CA LYS A 185 4.98 -8.08 27.44
C LYS A 185 5.20 -9.42 28.15
N ASP A 186 5.23 -10.53 27.38
CA ASP A 186 5.50 -11.86 27.94
C ASP A 186 6.92 -11.96 28.53
N PHE A 187 7.88 -11.30 27.92
CA PHE A 187 9.25 -11.24 28.44
C PHE A 187 9.30 -10.48 29.76
N ILE A 188 8.69 -9.28 29.84
CA ILE A 188 8.67 -8.45 31.05
C ILE A 188 7.99 -9.20 32.19
N ARG A 189 6.89 -9.89 31.96
CA ARG A 189 6.16 -10.66 32.98
C ARG A 189 6.94 -11.83 33.57
N LYS A 190 7.97 -12.31 32.87
CA LYS A 190 8.85 -13.37 33.33
C LYS A 190 10.08 -12.85 34.08
N LEU A 191 10.34 -11.54 34.03
CA LEU A 191 11.44 -10.93 34.77
C LEU A 191 11.13 -10.93 36.26
N ASP A 192 12.17 -11.12 37.08
CA ASP A 192 12.09 -10.76 38.51
C ASP A 192 11.74 -9.27 38.65
N TYR A 193 10.86 -8.94 39.59
CA TYR A 193 10.39 -7.56 39.75
C TYR A 193 11.53 -6.58 40.07
N GLN A 194 12.52 -6.99 40.88
CA GLN A 194 13.67 -6.12 41.19
C GLN A 194 14.55 -5.92 39.95
N ASP A 195 14.69 -6.94 39.13
CA ASP A 195 15.40 -6.85 37.84
C ASP A 195 14.67 -5.95 36.86
N PHE A 196 13.34 -6.06 36.78
CA PHE A 196 12.50 -5.18 35.97
C PHE A 196 12.69 -3.70 36.33
N LEU A 197 12.71 -3.36 37.61
CA LEU A 197 12.92 -1.98 38.07
C LEU A 197 14.29 -1.41 37.69
N GLN A 198 15.27 -2.27 37.40
CA GLN A 198 16.62 -1.85 36.99
C GLN A 198 16.75 -1.70 35.48
N THR A 199 15.76 -2.19 34.69
CA THR A 199 15.83 -2.14 33.24
C THR A 199 15.86 -0.70 32.72
N PRO A 200 16.51 -0.48 31.59
CA PRO A 200 16.37 0.74 30.82
C PRO A 200 14.92 1.11 30.52
N TYR A 201 14.09 0.15 30.19
CA TYR A 201 12.66 0.32 29.91
C TYR A 201 11.95 1.02 31.08
N TRP A 202 12.03 0.44 32.30
CA TRP A 202 11.40 1.01 33.48
C TRP A 202 11.93 2.40 33.83
N LYS A 203 13.25 2.60 33.73
CA LYS A 203 13.88 3.91 34.03
C LYS A 203 13.31 5.02 33.12
N ALA A 204 13.11 4.75 31.82
CA ALA A 204 12.55 5.74 30.90
C ALA A 204 11.06 6.01 31.17
N ILE A 205 10.28 4.99 31.50
CA ILE A 205 8.87 5.12 31.87
C ILE A 205 8.74 5.90 33.19
N SER A 206 9.51 5.53 34.19
CA SER A 206 9.52 6.20 35.49
C SER A 206 9.85 7.70 35.34
N ASP A 207 10.85 8.05 34.53
CA ASP A 207 11.18 9.45 34.25
C ASP A 207 10.00 10.16 33.55
N LYS A 208 9.35 9.51 32.59
CA LYS A 208 8.19 10.06 31.87
C LYS A 208 7.03 10.36 32.83
N VAL A 209 6.73 9.46 33.75
CA VAL A 209 5.68 9.63 34.76
C VAL A 209 6.02 10.78 35.71
N LYS A 210 7.28 10.84 36.23
CA LYS A 210 7.75 11.93 37.08
C LYS A 210 7.68 13.29 36.38
N ARG A 211 8.06 13.37 35.10
CA ARG A 211 7.94 14.59 34.30
C ARG A 211 6.48 15.01 34.14
N LYS A 212 5.57 14.07 33.84
CA LYS A 212 4.13 14.34 33.73
C LYS A 212 3.57 14.93 35.05
N ALA A 213 4.07 14.44 36.18
CA ALA A 213 3.75 14.94 37.52
C ALA A 213 4.52 16.24 37.89
N LYS A 214 5.31 16.83 36.98
CA LYS A 214 6.15 18.00 37.21
C LYS A 214 7.10 17.81 38.42
N TYR A 215 7.60 16.58 38.60
CA TYR A 215 8.42 16.17 39.72
C TYR A 215 7.79 16.51 41.09
N ARG A 216 6.50 16.24 41.24
CA ARG A 216 5.77 16.38 42.49
C ARG A 216 4.97 15.12 42.80
N CYS A 217 4.85 14.84 44.09
CA CYS A 217 3.97 13.77 44.54
C CYS A 217 2.52 14.04 44.15
N MET A 218 1.89 13.12 43.46
CA MET A 218 0.49 13.29 42.98
C MET A 218 -0.54 13.16 44.11
N ILE A 219 -0.12 12.77 45.35
CA ILE A 219 -0.98 12.68 46.52
C ILE A 219 -0.83 13.93 47.38
N CYS A 220 0.39 14.27 47.85
CA CYS A 220 0.62 15.36 48.82
C CYS A 220 1.30 16.59 48.19
N ASN A 221 1.61 16.57 46.90
CA ASN A 221 2.28 17.65 46.17
C ASN A 221 3.72 17.98 46.64
N SER A 222 4.34 17.17 47.50
CA SER A 222 5.73 17.37 47.93
C SER A 222 6.70 17.09 46.78
N ASN A 223 7.90 17.63 46.85
CA ASN A 223 8.99 17.43 45.88
C ASN A 223 10.14 16.59 46.49
N GLY A 224 9.88 15.86 47.55
CA GLY A 224 10.87 14.99 48.20
C GLY A 224 11.28 13.79 47.32
N SER A 225 11.86 12.78 47.91
CA SER A 225 12.26 11.55 47.21
C SER A 225 11.04 10.94 46.49
N LEU A 226 11.06 10.95 45.16
CA LEU A 226 9.94 10.53 44.33
C LEU A 226 10.18 9.16 43.69
N SER A 227 9.17 8.30 43.80
CA SER A 227 9.11 6.99 43.17
C SER A 227 7.93 6.94 42.20
N THR A 228 8.05 6.11 41.15
CA THR A 228 6.93 5.72 40.32
C THR A 228 6.38 4.41 40.85
N HIS A 229 5.06 4.34 41.05
CA HIS A 229 4.39 3.20 41.65
C HIS A 229 3.22 2.77 40.76
N HIS A 230 2.96 1.46 40.65
CA HIS A 230 1.79 0.94 39.96
C HIS A 230 0.54 1.11 40.83
N ARG A 231 -0.45 1.81 40.33
CA ARG A 231 -1.80 1.86 40.93
C ARG A 231 -2.61 0.63 40.54
N CYS A 232 -2.31 0.06 39.38
CA CYS A 232 -2.96 -1.11 38.82
C CYS A 232 -1.95 -1.95 38.04
N TYR A 233 -2.01 -3.26 38.18
CA TYR A 233 -1.12 -4.21 37.49
C TYR A 233 -1.81 -4.85 36.26
N THR A 234 -2.99 -4.40 35.85
CA THR A 234 -3.75 -4.96 34.73
C THR A 234 -2.92 -4.98 33.43
N HIS A 235 -2.17 -3.92 33.20
CA HIS A 235 -1.33 -3.78 32.01
C HIS A 235 0.17 -3.94 32.31
N HIS A 236 0.53 -4.67 33.38
CA HIS A 236 1.95 -4.94 33.68
C HIS A 236 2.63 -5.63 32.49
N GLY A 237 3.76 -5.06 32.07
CA GLY A 237 4.51 -5.42 30.87
C GLY A 237 4.16 -4.55 29.65
N ASP A 238 3.19 -3.66 29.77
CA ASP A 238 2.74 -2.73 28.72
C ASP A 238 2.61 -1.29 29.25
N GLU A 239 3.39 -0.97 30.27
CA GLU A 239 3.33 0.34 30.95
C GLU A 239 3.58 1.51 30.01
N ILE A 240 4.32 1.28 28.92
CA ILE A 240 4.63 2.33 27.95
C ILE A 240 3.38 2.86 27.26
N HIS A 241 2.37 2.03 27.06
CA HIS A 241 1.08 2.41 26.46
C HIS A 241 0.03 2.74 27.51
N HIS A 242 0.27 2.39 28.79
CA HIS A 242 -0.68 2.51 29.92
C HIS A 242 -0.08 3.30 31.08
N LEU A 243 0.41 4.52 30.79
CA LEU A 243 0.97 5.42 31.81
C LEU A 243 -0.04 5.85 32.89
N GLU A 244 -1.33 5.69 32.63
CA GLU A 244 -2.42 5.92 33.58
C GLU A 244 -2.42 4.94 34.75
N ASP A 245 -1.84 3.76 34.57
CA ASP A 245 -1.70 2.76 35.63
C ASP A 245 -0.58 3.12 36.62
N LEU A 246 0.15 4.19 36.37
CA LEU A 246 1.31 4.61 37.16
C LEU A 246 1.06 5.95 37.84
N ILE A 247 1.63 6.10 39.02
CA ILE A 247 1.57 7.32 39.81
C ILE A 247 2.97 7.72 40.31
N CYS A 248 3.23 9.02 40.32
CA CYS A 248 4.43 9.57 40.95
C CYS A 248 4.13 9.92 42.41
N ILE A 249 4.78 9.29 43.37
CA ILE A 249 4.56 9.49 44.83
C ILE A 249 5.86 9.69 45.57
N CYS A 250 5.83 10.45 46.68
CA CYS A 250 6.97 10.58 47.56
C CYS A 250 7.08 9.36 48.47
N GLN A 251 8.26 9.20 49.12
CA GLN A 251 8.54 8.05 49.99
C GLN A 251 7.53 7.91 51.12
N GLU A 252 7.08 9.04 51.71
CA GLU A 252 6.09 9.01 52.79
C GLU A 252 4.72 8.50 52.32
N CYS A 253 4.25 8.99 51.21
CA CYS A 253 3.00 8.51 50.61
C CYS A 253 3.13 7.07 50.13
N HIS A 254 4.28 6.67 49.61
CA HIS A 254 4.56 5.31 49.16
C HIS A 254 4.49 4.32 50.33
N ASN A 255 5.11 4.69 51.47
CA ASN A 255 5.08 3.86 52.67
C ASN A 255 3.64 3.67 53.20
N LYS A 256 2.83 4.75 53.24
CA LYS A 256 1.42 4.65 53.62
C LYS A 256 0.60 3.75 52.70
N HIS A 257 0.86 3.79 51.40
CA HIS A 257 0.13 3.00 50.41
C HIS A 257 0.41 1.49 50.51
N HIS A 258 1.56 1.09 51.06
CA HIS A 258 1.90 -0.33 51.24
C HIS A 258 1.45 -0.92 52.58
N PHE A 259 0.95 -0.08 53.49
CA PHE A 259 0.51 -0.51 54.82
C PHE A 259 -1.01 -0.47 55.02
N GLU A 260 -1.77 -0.13 53.97
CA GLU A 260 -3.22 -0.31 53.86
C GLU A 260 -3.56 -1.49 52.95
#